data_8e6cd750c27cdd816d0611779c6c2879
#
_entry.id   8e6cd750c27cdd816d0611779c6c2879
#
_cell.length_a   1.000
_cell.length_b   1.000
_cell.length_c   1.000
_cell.angle_alpha   90.00
_cell.angle_beta   90.00
_cell.angle_gamma   90.00
#
_symmetry.space_group_name_H-M   'P 1'
#
loop_
_entity.id
_entity.type
_entity.pdbx_description
1 polymer ?
#
loop_
_entity_poly.entity_id
_entity_poly.type
_entity_poly.pdbx_seq_one_letter_code
_entity_poly.pdbx_strand_id
1 'polypeptide(L)' 'MEWTVWWDMRRHPGEAQWSRAVEKTQAEALDRAHRFLKLGFVVYQIRDTNGAVFMDEVQITQHFGNAS' A
#
# COMPACT_ATOMS: atom_id res chain seq x y z
N MET A 1 15.32 7.42 5.55
CA MET A 1 14.87 6.18 4.94
C MET A 1 13.36 6.15 4.96
N GLU A 2 12.76 5.62 3.92
CA GLU A 2 11.33 5.80 3.72
C GLU A 2 10.63 4.49 3.38
N TRP A 3 9.39 4.41 3.81
CA TRP A 3 8.47 3.35 3.42
C TRP A 3 7.61 3.87 2.28
N THR A 4 7.29 3.03 1.32
CA THR A 4 6.51 3.42 0.14
C THR A 4 5.25 2.57 0.04
N VAL A 5 4.12 3.24 -0.13
CA VAL A 5 2.83 2.58 -0.36
C VAL A 5 2.44 2.84 -1.81
N TRP A 6 2.34 1.77 -2.60
CA TRP A 6 1.92 1.86 -3.99
C TRP A 6 0.41 1.65 -4.06
N TRP A 7 -0.29 2.63 -4.63
CA TRP A 7 -1.75 2.65 -4.61
C TRP A 7 -2.30 3.33 -5.86
N ASP A 8 -3.62 3.24 -6.06
CA ASP A 8 -4.29 4.02 -7.09
C ASP A 8 -5.77 4.17 -6.71
N MET A 9 -6.44 5.16 -7.30
CA MET A 9 -7.88 5.31 -7.10
C MET A 9 -8.66 4.20 -7.79
N ARG A 10 -8.12 3.64 -8.86
CA ARG A 10 -8.68 2.51 -9.57
C ARG A 10 -7.55 1.66 -10.11
N ARG A 11 -7.86 0.41 -10.41
CA ARG A 11 -6.84 -0.52 -10.88
C ARG A 11 -6.34 -0.14 -12.26
N HIS A 12 -5.01 -0.11 -12.41
CA HIS A 12 -4.34 0.11 -13.69
C HIS A 12 -3.48 -1.11 -14.03
N PRO A 13 -3.34 -1.45 -15.32
CA PRO A 13 -2.57 -2.62 -15.72
C PRO A 13 -1.06 -2.48 -15.60
N GLY A 14 -0.53 -1.25 -15.56
CA GLY A 14 0.91 -1.02 -15.55
C GLY A 14 1.40 -0.34 -14.29
N GLU A 15 2.52 -0.85 -13.74
CA GLU A 15 3.13 -0.28 -12.53
C GLU A 15 3.52 1.18 -12.71
N ALA A 16 3.87 1.57 -13.93
CA ALA A 16 4.28 2.95 -14.20
C ALA A 16 3.17 3.97 -13.91
N GLN A 17 1.92 3.50 -13.85
CA GLN A 17 0.79 4.38 -13.61
C GLN A 17 0.36 4.40 -12.14
N TRP A 18 0.97 3.57 -11.30
CA TRP A 18 0.62 3.52 -9.89
C TRP A 18 1.10 4.79 -9.17
N SER A 19 0.28 5.27 -8.27
CA SER A 19 0.66 6.38 -7.40
C SER A 19 1.48 5.88 -6.23
N ARG A 20 2.24 6.79 -5.63
CA ARG A 20 3.15 6.45 -4.55
C ARG A 20 2.94 7.39 -3.38
N ALA A 21 2.77 6.82 -2.19
CA ALA A 21 2.73 7.59 -0.95
C ALA A 21 3.95 7.19 -0.12
N VAL A 22 4.68 8.18 0.37
CA VAL A 22 5.92 7.96 1.13
C VAL A 22 5.65 8.27 2.59
N GLU A 23 6.04 7.33 3.47
CA GLU A 23 5.88 7.48 4.92
C GLU A 23 7.22 7.21 5.59
N LYS A 24 7.36 7.68 6.84
CA LYS A 24 8.63 7.58 7.55
C LYS A 24 8.79 6.26 8.31
N THR A 25 7.70 5.65 8.71
CA THR A 25 7.73 4.44 9.54
C THR A 25 6.80 3.38 8.99
N GLN A 26 7.03 2.15 9.44
CA GLN A 26 6.18 1.02 9.10
C GLN A 26 4.73 1.27 9.54
N ALA A 27 4.56 1.78 10.76
CA ALA A 27 3.23 2.03 11.31
C ALA A 27 2.46 3.06 10.46
N GLU A 28 3.16 4.11 10.02
CA GLU A 28 2.55 5.12 9.18
C GLU A 28 2.21 4.56 7.79
N ALA A 29 3.06 3.69 7.25
CA ALA A 29 2.79 3.06 5.96
C ALA A 29 1.55 2.16 6.04
N LEU A 30 1.43 1.37 7.09
CA LEU A 30 0.27 0.52 7.31
C LEU A 30 -1.01 1.35 7.49
N ASP A 31 -0.92 2.42 8.25
CA ASP A 31 -2.07 3.31 8.46
C ASP A 31 -2.53 3.94 7.14
N ARG A 32 -1.58 4.37 6.32
CA ARG A 32 -1.89 4.97 5.02
C ARG A 32 -2.57 3.96 4.11
N ALA A 33 -2.04 2.74 4.05
CA ALA A 33 -2.64 1.69 3.24
C ALA A 33 -4.07 1.40 3.70
N HIS A 34 -4.30 1.35 5.00
CA HIS A 34 -5.63 1.09 5.56
C HIS A 34 -6.60 2.21 5.16
N ARG A 35 -6.16 3.46 5.24
CA ARG A 35 -7.00 4.60 4.84
C ARG A 35 -7.39 4.53 3.38
N PHE A 36 -6.44 4.19 2.50
CA PHE A 36 -6.73 4.05 1.08
C PHE A 36 -7.78 2.96 0.84
N LEU A 37 -7.66 1.83 1.53
CA LEU A 37 -8.63 0.75 1.40
C LEU A 37 -10.02 1.18 1.86
N LYS A 38 -10.10 1.95 2.94
CA LYS A 38 -11.38 2.47 3.44
C LYS A 38 -12.03 3.41 2.44
N LEU A 39 -11.24 4.12 1.66
CA LEU A 39 -11.74 5.03 0.63
C LEU A 39 -12.13 4.30 -0.66
N GLY A 40 -11.91 2.99 -0.71
CA GLY A 40 -12.21 2.20 -1.89
C GLY A 40 -11.09 2.20 -2.92
N PHE A 41 -9.90 2.66 -2.55
CA PHE A 41 -8.76 2.68 -3.45
C PHE A 41 -8.08 1.31 -3.49
N VAL A 42 -7.26 1.09 -4.52
CA VAL A 42 -6.46 -0.13 -4.66
C VAL A 42 -5.09 0.13 -4.03
N VAL A 43 -4.64 -0.78 -3.17
CA VAL A 43 -3.28 -0.73 -2.64
C VAL A 43 -2.54 -1.95 -3.16
N TYR A 44 -1.52 -1.71 -3.98
CA TYR A 44 -0.81 -2.78 -4.67
C TYR A 44 0.26 -3.43 -3.81
N GLN A 45 1.06 -2.62 -3.12
CA GLN A 45 2.14 -3.17 -2.30
C GLN A 45 2.68 -2.09 -1.38
N ILE A 46 3.34 -2.54 -0.30
CA ILE A 46 4.10 -1.68 0.60
C ILE A 46 5.55 -2.14 0.51
N ARG A 47 6.46 -1.20 0.27
CA ARG A 47 7.90 -1.47 0.24
C ARG A 47 8.56 -0.84 1.46
N ASP A 48 9.57 -1.54 1.98
CA ASP A 48 10.32 -1.07 3.15
C ASP A 48 11.40 -0.06 2.74
N THR A 49 12.20 0.35 3.72
CA THR A 49 13.25 1.35 3.51
C THR A 49 14.36 0.89 2.57
N ASN A 50 14.48 -0.40 2.33
CA ASN A 50 15.46 -0.97 1.41
C ASN A 50 14.87 -1.21 0.02
N GLY A 51 13.60 -0.89 -0.17
CA GLY A 51 12.94 -1.12 -1.45
C GLY A 51 12.41 -2.54 -1.64
N ALA A 52 12.52 -3.39 -0.62
CA ALA A 52 11.98 -4.74 -0.69
C ALA A 52 10.48 -4.72 -0.40
N VAL A 53 9.74 -5.63 -1.03
CA VAL A 53 8.30 -5.73 -0.80
C VAL A 53 8.06 -6.25 0.62
N PHE A 54 7.46 -5.40 1.45
CA PHE A 54 7.06 -5.77 2.80
C PHE A 54 5.74 -6.52 2.81
N MET A 55 4.76 -6.02 2.05
CA MET A 55 3.47 -6.70 1.85
C MET A 55 3.04 -6.51 0.41
N ASP A 56 2.59 -7.59 -0.23
CA ASP A 56 1.99 -7.50 -1.55
C ASP A 56 0.48 -7.28 -1.42
N GLU A 57 -0.21 -7.19 -2.54
CA GLU A 57 -1.64 -6.90 -2.55
C GLU A 57 -2.44 -7.95 -1.78
N VAL A 58 -2.11 -9.21 -1.95
CA VAL A 58 -2.81 -10.31 -1.27
C VAL A 58 -2.63 -10.19 0.25
N GLN A 59 -1.41 -9.96 0.69
CA GLN A 59 -1.10 -9.82 2.12
C GLN A 59 -1.80 -8.61 2.72
N ILE A 60 -1.83 -7.50 2.00
CA ILE A 60 -2.52 -6.28 2.46
C ILE A 60 -4.01 -6.55 2.61
N THR A 61 -4.60 -7.18 1.62
CA THR A 61 -6.03 -7.50 1.65
C THR A 61 -6.36 -8.43 2.82
N GLN A 62 -5.51 -9.44 3.06
CA GLN A 62 -5.72 -10.35 4.18
C GLN A 62 -5.54 -9.66 5.52
N HIS A 63 -4.58 -8.74 5.61
CA HIS A 63 -4.29 -8.05 6.86
C HIS A 63 -5.42 -7.11 7.27
N PHE A 64 -5.98 -6.37 6.32
CA PHE A 64 -7.01 -5.37 6.61
C PHE A 64 -8.43 -5.84 6.25
N GLY A 65 -8.56 -6.71 5.26
CA GLY A 65 -9.86 -7.09 4.72
C GLY A 65 -10.70 -7.96 5.63
N ASN A 66 -10.07 -8.67 6.55
CA ASN A 66 -10.78 -9.56 7.47
C ASN A 66 -11.37 -8.81 8.66
N ALA A 67 -11.20 -7.52 8.71
CA ALA A 67 -11.72 -6.70 9.79
C ALA A 67 -13.20 -6.37 9.64
N SER A 68 -13.79 -6.80 8.55
CA SER A 68 -15.22 -6.54 8.31
C SER A 68 -16.10 -7.52 9.05
#